data_44231724439cf4ba676aa6f6fdf955b1
#
_entry.id   44231724439cf4ba676aa6f6fdf955b1
#
_cell.length_a   1.000
_cell.length_b   1.000
_cell.length_c   1.000
_cell.angle_alpha   90.00
_cell.angle_beta   90.00
_cell.angle_gamma   90.00
#
_symmetry.space_group_name_H-M   'P 1'
#
loop_
_entity.id
_entity.type
_entity.pdbx_description
1 polymer ?
#
loop_
_entity_poly.entity_id
_entity_poly.type
_entity_poly.pdbx_seq_one_letter_code
_entity_poly.pdbx_strand_id
1 'polypeptide(L)'
;MEEPNHSHQEWKKGGAELLILSLLEQQPRHGYDLSKLIEARSAGALRFHVTTLYPLLYRLEGRGLVQGRWVEKANQRRRRYYSLTAEGRKLLARQRRSWRGFVEAMSQVMGEEHA
;
A
#
# COMPACT_ATOMS: atom_id res chain seq x y z
N MET A 1 -11.41 -4.79 28.07
CA MET A 1 -10.34 -4.52 27.28
C MET A 1 -10.45 -5.07 25.91
N GLU A 2 -10.29 -4.26 24.94
CA GLU A 2 -10.48 -4.71 23.68
C GLU A 2 -9.28 -5.29 23.09
N GLU A 3 -9.44 -6.02 22.09
CA GLU A 3 -8.42 -6.71 21.44
C GLU A 3 -8.16 -6.03 20.14
N PRO A 4 -7.43 -4.97 20.19
CA PRO A 4 -7.33 -4.13 19.02
C PRO A 4 -6.63 -4.81 17.87
N ASN A 5 -5.89 -5.86 18.14
CA ASN A 5 -4.99 -6.34 17.15
C ASN A 5 -5.63 -7.11 16.05
N HIS A 6 -6.70 -7.81 16.37
CA HIS A 6 -7.26 -8.72 15.41
C HIS A 6 -7.84 -8.00 14.21
N SER A 7 -8.76 -7.09 14.40
CA SER A 7 -9.32 -6.38 13.28
C SER A 7 -8.33 -5.43 12.66
N HIS A 8 -7.39 -4.91 13.48
CA HIS A 8 -6.33 -4.07 12.96
C HIS A 8 -5.47 -4.83 11.96
N GLN A 9 -5.19 -6.08 12.23
CA GLN A 9 -4.35 -6.85 11.34
C GLN A 9 -5.04 -7.17 10.04
N GLU A 10 -6.34 -7.40 10.06
CA GLU A 10 -7.07 -7.61 8.83
C GLU A 10 -7.09 -6.36 7.98
N TRP A 11 -7.30 -5.23 8.62
CA TRP A 11 -7.24 -3.95 7.95
C TRP A 11 -5.90 -3.73 7.30
N LYS A 12 -4.84 -4.01 8.05
CA LYS A 12 -3.50 -3.81 7.54
C LYS A 12 -3.20 -4.66 6.32
N LYS A 13 -3.76 -5.87 6.28
CA LYS A 13 -3.49 -6.75 5.17
C LYS A 13 -3.97 -6.16 3.86
N GLY A 14 -5.27 -5.86 3.76
CA GLY A 14 -5.82 -5.30 2.54
C GLY A 14 -5.40 -3.87 2.33
N GLY A 15 -5.28 -3.10 3.42
CA GLY A 15 -4.91 -1.72 3.33
C GLY A 15 -3.49 -1.51 2.83
N ALA A 16 -2.56 -2.34 3.29
CA ALA A 16 -1.17 -2.20 2.88
C ALA A 16 -1.03 -2.41 1.38
N GLU A 17 -1.72 -3.41 0.84
CA GLU A 17 -1.66 -3.67 -0.58
C GLU A 17 -2.16 -2.48 -1.40
N LEU A 18 -3.31 -1.95 -0.99
CA LEU A 18 -3.88 -0.79 -1.67
C LEU A 18 -2.95 0.40 -1.61
N LEU A 19 -2.33 0.63 -0.46
CA LEU A 19 -1.41 1.75 -0.30
C LEU A 19 -0.17 1.58 -1.15
N ILE A 20 0.39 0.39 -1.18
CA ILE A 20 1.57 0.12 -2.01
C ILE A 20 1.26 0.39 -3.48
N LEU A 21 0.16 -0.16 -3.97
CA LEU A 21 -0.20 0.02 -5.37
C LEU A 21 -0.43 1.49 -5.69
N SER A 22 -1.07 2.22 -4.78
CA SER A 22 -1.34 3.64 -4.98
C SER A 22 -0.04 4.44 -5.07
N LEU A 23 0.90 4.15 -4.19
CA LEU A 23 2.16 4.89 -4.18
C LEU A 23 3.01 4.55 -5.40
N LEU A 24 2.96 3.31 -5.86
CA LEU A 24 3.71 2.90 -7.03
C LEU A 24 3.11 3.42 -8.32
N GLU A 25 1.84 3.81 -8.30
CA GLU A 25 1.24 4.44 -9.47
C GLU A 25 1.91 5.78 -9.77
N GLN A 26 2.36 6.45 -8.75
CA GLN A 26 2.96 7.77 -8.90
C GLN A 26 4.36 7.69 -9.49
N GLN A 27 5.15 6.72 -9.04
CA GLN A 27 6.50 6.52 -9.55
C GLN A 27 7.09 5.27 -8.92
N PRO A 28 8.16 4.72 -9.49
CA PRO A 28 8.83 3.57 -8.86
C PRO A 28 9.40 3.95 -7.49
N ARG A 29 9.36 3.02 -6.55
CA ARG A 29 9.85 3.27 -5.20
C ARG A 29 10.41 1.99 -4.61
N HIS A 30 11.32 2.13 -3.65
CA HIS A 30 11.82 0.97 -2.91
C HIS A 30 11.07 0.85 -1.59
N GLY A 31 11.21 -0.32 -0.95
CA GLY A 31 10.40 -0.63 0.23
C GLY A 31 10.55 0.34 1.38
N TYR A 32 11.78 0.78 1.63
CA TYR A 32 12.02 1.73 2.70
C TYR A 32 11.28 3.05 2.46
N ASP A 33 11.29 3.49 1.20
CA ASP A 33 10.59 4.69 0.79
C ASP A 33 9.10 4.56 1.02
N LEU A 34 8.54 3.41 0.65
CA LEU A 34 7.12 3.16 0.85
C LEU A 34 6.75 3.24 2.33
N SER A 35 7.57 2.64 3.17
CA SER A 35 7.32 2.66 4.60
C SER A 35 7.30 4.08 5.13
N LYS A 36 8.27 4.88 4.74
CA LYS A 36 8.35 6.25 5.21
C LYS A 36 7.22 7.11 4.69
N LEU A 37 6.83 6.93 3.44
CA LEU A 37 5.75 7.72 2.86
C LEU A 37 4.42 7.42 3.50
N ILE A 38 4.14 6.15 3.76
CA ILE A 38 2.89 5.79 4.41
C ILE A 38 2.79 6.46 5.77
N GLU A 39 3.86 6.40 6.53
CA GLU A 39 3.84 7.01 7.84
C GLU A 39 3.72 8.53 7.75
N ALA A 40 4.48 9.15 6.86
CA ALA A 40 4.47 10.60 6.74
C ALA A 40 3.12 11.12 6.25
N ARG A 41 2.56 10.49 5.23
CA ARG A 41 1.32 10.98 4.63
C ARG A 41 0.11 10.73 5.51
N SER A 42 0.20 9.79 6.41
CA SER A 42 -0.88 9.53 7.37
C SER A 42 -0.65 10.23 8.70
N ALA A 43 0.36 11.09 8.77
CA ALA A 43 0.73 11.79 10.00
C ALA A 43 0.94 10.81 11.15
N GLY A 44 1.53 9.66 10.85
CA GLY A 44 1.86 8.66 11.83
C GLY A 44 0.74 7.70 12.18
N ALA A 45 -0.45 7.89 11.61
CA ALA A 45 -1.58 7.03 11.94
C ALA A 45 -1.39 5.62 11.39
N LEU A 46 -0.71 5.50 10.26
CA LEU A 46 -0.45 4.19 9.66
C LEU A 46 1.04 3.96 9.62
N ARG A 47 1.46 2.80 10.07
CA ARG A 47 2.87 2.43 10.09
C ARG A 47 3.01 0.99 9.62
N PHE A 48 3.83 0.79 8.60
CA PHE A 48 4.15 -0.55 8.14
C PHE A 48 5.66 -0.68 8.11
N HIS A 49 6.17 -1.58 8.91
CA HIS A 49 7.59 -1.83 8.96
C HIS A 49 8.06 -2.44 7.64
N VAL A 50 9.30 -2.19 7.27
CA VAL A 50 9.81 -2.76 6.03
C VAL A 50 9.76 -4.28 6.04
N THR A 51 9.90 -4.90 7.22
CA THR A 51 9.81 -6.36 7.31
C THR A 51 8.42 -6.87 6.97
N THR A 52 7.40 -6.02 7.08
CA THR A 52 6.05 -6.37 6.66
C THR A 52 5.87 -6.11 5.17
N LEU A 53 6.46 -5.04 4.68
CA LEU A 53 6.24 -4.63 3.29
C LEU A 53 6.97 -5.50 2.28
N TYR A 54 8.19 -5.97 2.60
CA TYR A 54 8.92 -6.76 1.63
C TYR A 54 8.21 -8.06 1.25
N PRO A 55 7.65 -8.82 2.19
CA PRO A 55 6.88 -10.01 1.77
C PRO A 55 5.67 -9.68 0.91
N LEU A 56 5.03 -8.53 1.19
CA LEU A 56 3.91 -8.09 0.36
C LEU A 56 4.37 -7.76 -1.05
N LEU A 57 5.49 -7.06 -1.16
CA LEU A 57 6.03 -6.72 -2.48
C LEU A 57 6.40 -7.97 -3.26
N TYR A 58 6.98 -8.96 -2.60
CA TYR A 58 7.30 -10.22 -3.27
C TYR A 58 6.06 -10.92 -3.77
N ARG A 59 5.01 -10.94 -2.96
CA ARG A 59 3.75 -11.56 -3.39
C ARG A 59 3.11 -10.81 -4.54
N LEU A 60 3.13 -9.50 -4.50
CA LEU A 60 2.59 -8.70 -5.59
C LEU A 60 3.38 -8.92 -6.86
N GLU A 61 4.70 -9.04 -6.75
CA GLU A 61 5.53 -9.30 -7.89
C GLU A 61 5.24 -10.69 -8.46
N GLY A 62 5.07 -11.69 -7.60
CA GLY A 62 4.74 -13.04 -8.04
C GLY A 62 3.41 -13.12 -8.75
N ARG A 63 2.49 -12.21 -8.44
CA ARG A 63 1.19 -12.16 -9.12
C ARG A 63 1.22 -11.26 -10.35
N GLY A 64 2.37 -10.71 -10.69
CA GLY A 64 2.48 -9.88 -11.88
C GLY A 64 1.93 -8.47 -11.73
N LEU A 65 1.72 -8.01 -10.51
CA LEU A 65 1.11 -6.71 -10.27
C LEU A 65 2.14 -5.60 -10.11
N VAL A 66 3.34 -5.95 -9.69
CA VAL A 66 4.45 -5.01 -9.63
C VAL A 66 5.67 -5.71 -10.21
N GLN A 67 6.66 -4.90 -10.60
CA GLN A 67 7.89 -5.41 -11.17
C GLN A 67 9.06 -4.80 -10.41
N GLY A 68 9.94 -5.64 -9.90
CA GLY A 68 11.10 -5.19 -9.16
C GLY A 68 12.31 -5.06 -10.05
N ARG A 69 13.15 -4.09 -9.75
CA ARG A 69 14.35 -3.85 -10.52
C ARG A 69 15.43 -3.31 -9.60
N TRP A 70 16.63 -3.85 -9.73
CA TRP A 70 17.75 -3.37 -8.96
C TRP A 70 18.28 -2.09 -9.56
N VAL A 71 18.51 -1.09 -8.73
CA VAL A 71 19.04 0.19 -9.17
C VAL A 71 20.25 0.50 -8.31
N GLU A 72 21.34 0.84 -8.98
CA GLU A 72 22.57 1.17 -8.31
C GLU A 72 22.94 2.60 -8.65
N LYS A 73 23.08 3.43 -7.64
CA LYS A 73 23.47 4.82 -7.85
C LYS A 73 24.86 5.03 -7.31
N ALA A 74 25.56 5.98 -7.90
CA ALA A 74 26.91 6.27 -7.51
C ALA A 74 27.01 6.52 -6.01
N ASN A 75 27.95 5.87 -5.36
CA ASN A 75 28.21 6.04 -3.93
C ASN A 75 27.03 5.65 -3.06
N GLN A 76 26.10 4.83 -3.57
CA GLN A 76 24.97 4.41 -2.79
C GLN A 76 24.78 2.92 -2.93
N ARG A 77 24.07 2.37 -1.93
CA ARG A 77 23.78 0.96 -1.91
C ARG A 77 22.79 0.61 -3.02
N ARG A 78 22.95 -0.58 -3.60
CA ARG A 78 21.94 -1.11 -4.51
C ARG A 78 20.61 -1.24 -3.80
N ARG A 79 19.54 -0.84 -4.48
CA ARG A 79 18.20 -0.95 -3.94
C ARG A 79 17.27 -1.51 -4.98
N ARG A 80 16.31 -2.29 -4.52
CA ARG A 80 15.31 -2.84 -5.42
C ARG A 80 14.14 -1.91 -5.49
N TYR A 81 13.92 -1.34 -6.65
CA TYR A 81 12.79 -0.46 -6.90
C TYR A 81 11.65 -1.26 -7.53
N TYR A 82 10.45 -0.92 -7.14
CA TYR A 82 9.26 -1.58 -7.66
C TYR A 82 8.43 -0.58 -8.43
N SER A 83 7.85 -1.04 -9.54
CA SER A 83 6.97 -0.22 -10.34
C SER A 83 5.69 -0.99 -10.62
N LEU A 84 4.63 -0.24 -10.90
CA LEU A 84 3.33 -0.82 -11.15
C LEU A 84 3.26 -1.34 -12.57
N THR A 85 2.74 -2.55 -12.75
CA THR A 85 2.51 -3.10 -14.08
C THR A 85 1.14 -2.69 -14.59
N ALA A 86 0.85 -3.01 -15.85
CA ALA A 86 -0.48 -2.76 -16.41
C ALA A 86 -1.55 -3.51 -15.62
N GLU A 87 -1.25 -4.76 -15.25
CA GLU A 87 -2.19 -5.54 -14.44
C GLU A 87 -2.38 -4.94 -13.07
N GLY A 88 -1.29 -4.42 -12.51
CA GLY A 88 -1.37 -3.75 -11.22
C GLY A 88 -2.25 -2.51 -11.27
N ARG A 89 -2.18 -1.78 -12.37
CA ARG A 89 -3.02 -0.60 -12.53
C ARG A 89 -4.50 -0.97 -12.59
N LYS A 90 -4.82 -2.06 -13.25
CA LYS A 90 -6.20 -2.52 -13.32
C LYS A 90 -6.72 -2.93 -11.95
N LEU A 91 -5.90 -3.66 -11.21
CA LEU A 91 -6.29 -4.06 -9.87
C LEU A 91 -6.47 -2.85 -8.97
N LEU A 92 -5.56 -1.89 -9.07
CA LEU A 92 -5.64 -0.68 -8.26
C LEU A 92 -6.95 0.06 -8.52
N ALA A 93 -7.34 0.18 -9.79
CA ALA A 93 -8.59 0.85 -10.13
C ALA A 93 -9.79 0.16 -9.48
N ARG A 94 -9.79 -1.18 -9.51
CA ARG A 94 -10.88 -1.93 -8.89
C ARG A 94 -10.90 -1.76 -7.38
N GLN A 95 -9.72 -1.82 -6.77
CA GLN A 95 -9.63 -1.71 -5.32
C GLN A 95 -10.02 -0.32 -4.84
N ARG A 96 -9.67 0.71 -5.61
CA ARG A 96 -10.08 2.06 -5.26
C ARG A 96 -11.59 2.22 -5.30
N ARG A 97 -12.22 1.66 -6.31
CA ARG A 97 -13.68 1.73 -6.39
C ARG A 97 -14.32 1.01 -5.21
N SER A 98 -13.80 -0.16 -4.90
CA SER A 98 -14.31 -0.93 -3.79
C SER A 98 -14.14 -0.19 -2.47
N TRP A 99 -12.99 0.43 -2.30
CA TRP A 99 -12.70 1.19 -1.09
C TRP A 99 -13.64 2.38 -0.95
N ARG A 100 -13.80 3.14 -2.03
CA ARG A 100 -14.68 4.30 -1.99
C ARG A 100 -16.13 3.90 -1.70
N GLY A 101 -16.58 2.81 -2.30
CA GLY A 101 -17.92 2.32 -2.04
C GLY A 101 -18.11 1.91 -0.59
N PHE A 102 -17.10 1.28 -0.03
CA PHE A 102 -17.15 0.88 1.37
C PHE A 102 -17.21 2.11 2.29
N VAL A 103 -16.36 3.09 2.04
CA VAL A 103 -16.34 4.30 2.85
C VAL A 103 -17.67 5.03 2.77
N GLU A 104 -18.22 5.12 1.56
CA GLU A 104 -19.49 5.79 1.38
C GLU A 104 -20.62 5.05 2.10
N ALA A 105 -20.64 3.73 2.00
CA ALA A 105 -21.66 2.94 2.69
C ALA A 105 -21.56 3.11 4.20
N MET A 106 -20.35 3.11 4.72
CA MET A 106 -20.15 3.33 6.14
C MET A 106 -20.66 4.70 6.57
N SER A 107 -20.33 5.72 5.78
CA SER A 107 -20.75 7.08 6.10
C SER A 107 -22.26 7.20 6.10
N GLN A 108 -22.94 6.54 5.16
CA GLN A 108 -24.39 6.57 5.11
C GLN A 108 -25.02 5.94 6.34
N VAL A 109 -24.51 4.79 6.76
CA VAL A 109 -25.04 4.13 7.94
C VAL A 109 -24.79 4.95 9.19
N MET A 110 -23.61 5.54 9.28
CA MET A 110 -23.24 6.32 10.46
C MET A 110 -23.87 7.71 10.46
N GLY A 111 -24.43 8.12 9.35
CA GLY A 111 -25.04 9.44 9.27
C GLY A 111 -24.03 10.56 9.13
N GLU A 112 -22.82 10.26 8.68
CA GLU A 112 -21.78 11.25 8.51
C GLU A 112 -21.57 11.56 7.05
N GLU A 113 -21.28 12.82 6.76
CA GLU A 113 -20.94 13.18 5.41
C GLU A 113 -19.51 12.95 5.14
N HIS A 114 -19.24 12.44 3.97
CA HIS A 114 -17.89 12.14 3.56
C HIS A 114 -17.45 13.23 2.61
N ALA A 115 -16.54 14.04 3.05
CA ALA A 115 -16.10 15.18 2.26
C ALA A 115 -15.17 14.79 1.11
#